data_29b5379e36183ccdcc2543e034e6e465
#
_entry.id   29b5379e36183ccdcc2543e034e6e465
#
_cell.length_a   1.000
_cell.length_b   1.000
_cell.length_c   1.000
_cell.angle_alpha   90.00
_cell.angle_beta   90.00
_cell.angle_gamma   90.00
#
_symmetry.space_group_name_H-M   'P 1'
#
loop_
_entity.id
_entity.type
_entity.pdbx_description
1 polymer ?
#
loop_
_entity_poly.entity_id
_entity_poly.type
_entity_poly.pdbx_seq_one_letter_code
_entity_poly.pdbx_strand_id
1 'polypeptide(L)'
;SGGFGGGRVIGTLGLTFNNFSLKNIFNGDAYKPLPKGDGQRLSIRGQTNGKFYQSYNFSFSEPWFGGKKPVSFGLSAFTSLQSNALADGDERFQKIRLNGVAISLGRKLKWPDNWFSLVHTLNLNQYILNNYPGFLFNTGTSYNINLTQEIARDSRNHNIFPTGGAFIRFIAQATPPYSLLNNVNYAIASDKQRFKFTEYHKWKFEAQWFQNVVGKLVFKAQAQFGFLGSYNEAVGQSAFERFKLGGDGMQGFDFLQGSEIIAMRGYANNSVIPVGANPQIAQSSGSPIFNKYVLEFRYPVISSQQATAFITTFAEGGNTWNKFSDFNPFNVRRAVGVGAKVFLPIFGLLGIDYGYGFDNIPGLNDANKGQFQFSIAQQLGGFN
;
A
#
# COMPACT_ATOMS: atom_id res chain seq x y z
N SER A 1 21.05 -1.92 -6.48
CA SER A 1 20.76 -1.71 -5.05
C SER A 1 20.38 -3.02 -4.37
N GLY A 2 20.61 -3.14 -3.09
CA GLY A 2 20.19 -4.25 -2.24
C GLY A 2 19.19 -3.76 -1.20
N GLY A 3 18.31 -4.63 -0.73
CA GLY A 3 17.37 -4.35 0.33
C GLY A 3 17.18 -5.58 1.23
N PHE A 4 16.58 -5.38 2.41
CA PHE A 4 16.19 -6.47 3.28
C PHE A 4 14.67 -6.67 3.19
N GLY A 5 14.24 -7.91 3.01
CA GLY A 5 12.84 -8.29 3.03
C GLY A 5 12.67 -9.69 3.60
N GLY A 6 11.74 -9.88 4.55
CA GLY A 6 11.53 -11.17 5.20
C GLY A 6 12.77 -11.75 5.89
N GLY A 7 13.66 -10.91 6.42
CA GLY A 7 14.91 -11.33 7.06
C GLY A 7 16.03 -11.76 6.08
N ARG A 8 15.90 -11.45 4.79
CA ARG A 8 16.85 -11.85 3.74
C ARG A 8 17.28 -10.66 2.88
N VAL A 9 18.45 -10.76 2.28
CA VAL A 9 18.97 -9.77 1.33
C VAL A 9 18.33 -10.01 -0.04
N ILE A 10 17.78 -8.96 -0.64
CA ILE A 10 17.19 -8.96 -1.97
C ILE A 10 18.02 -8.07 -2.88
N GLY A 11 18.52 -8.64 -3.96
CA GLY A 11 19.17 -7.90 -5.03
C GLY A 11 18.15 -7.20 -5.93
N THR A 12 18.40 -5.94 -6.27
CA THR A 12 17.53 -5.15 -7.16
C THR A 12 18.35 -4.54 -8.28
N LEU A 13 17.91 -4.77 -9.51
CA LEU A 13 18.38 -4.07 -10.71
C LEU A 13 17.21 -3.32 -11.35
N GLY A 14 17.39 -2.05 -11.66
CA GLY A 14 16.36 -1.23 -12.28
C GLY A 14 16.95 -0.24 -13.28
N LEU A 15 16.25 -0.06 -14.39
CA LEU A 15 16.54 0.94 -15.41
C LEU A 15 15.32 1.84 -15.56
N THR A 16 15.55 3.16 -15.54
CA THR A 16 14.50 4.16 -15.73
C THR A 16 14.94 5.19 -16.74
N PHE A 17 14.10 5.42 -17.73
CA PHE A 17 14.29 6.40 -18.81
C PHE A 17 13.19 7.46 -18.67
N ASN A 18 13.59 8.71 -18.39
CA ASN A 18 12.64 9.80 -18.08
C ASN A 18 12.27 10.66 -19.32
N ASN A 19 12.82 10.40 -20.47
CA ASN A 19 12.53 11.11 -21.72
C ASN A 19 12.37 10.14 -22.88
N PHE A 20 11.67 9.03 -22.63
CA PHE A 20 11.38 8.04 -23.66
C PHE A 20 10.41 8.59 -24.69
N SER A 21 10.48 8.10 -25.93
CA SER A 21 9.56 8.40 -27.00
C SER A 21 9.09 7.15 -27.70
N LEU A 22 7.84 6.79 -27.52
CA LEU A 22 7.22 5.66 -28.23
C LEU A 22 7.10 5.96 -29.75
N LYS A 23 6.91 7.23 -30.12
CA LYS A 23 6.83 7.64 -31.54
C LYS A 23 8.14 7.44 -32.28
N ASN A 24 9.25 7.64 -31.58
CA ASN A 24 10.59 7.55 -32.16
C ASN A 24 11.18 6.13 -32.12
N ILE A 25 10.38 5.11 -31.81
CA ILE A 25 10.86 3.72 -31.67
C ILE A 25 11.44 3.17 -32.98
N PHE A 26 11.01 3.69 -34.13
CA PHE A 26 11.53 3.32 -35.45
C PHE A 26 12.48 4.38 -36.06
N ASN A 27 12.84 5.43 -35.29
CA ASN A 27 13.75 6.46 -35.71
C ASN A 27 15.14 6.28 -35.08
N GLY A 28 16.09 5.72 -35.82
CA GLY A 28 17.44 5.42 -35.36
C GLY A 28 18.20 6.64 -34.81
N ASP A 29 17.99 7.82 -35.35
CA ASP A 29 18.67 9.05 -34.91
C ASP A 29 18.25 9.52 -33.51
N ALA A 30 17.09 9.05 -33.04
CA ALA A 30 16.57 9.38 -31.72
C ALA A 30 17.17 8.51 -30.58
N TYR A 31 17.92 7.45 -30.90
CA TYR A 31 18.46 6.51 -29.93
C TYR A 31 19.71 7.04 -29.20
N LYS A 32 19.60 7.26 -27.85
CA LYS A 32 20.73 7.66 -26.96
C LYS A 32 20.46 7.25 -25.50
N PRO A 33 20.58 5.99 -25.06
CA PRO A 33 20.59 4.69 -25.75
C PRO A 33 19.22 4.19 -26.21
N LEU A 34 18.11 4.77 -25.72
CA LEU A 34 16.73 4.49 -26.16
C LEU A 34 16.13 5.68 -26.90
N PRO A 35 15.07 5.48 -27.71
CA PRO A 35 14.41 6.58 -28.41
C PRO A 35 13.87 7.59 -27.41
N LYS A 36 14.18 8.86 -27.62
CA LYS A 36 13.85 9.97 -26.73
C LYS A 36 13.16 11.12 -27.46
N GLY A 37 12.51 12.01 -26.69
CA GLY A 37 11.95 13.27 -27.20
C GLY A 37 10.55 13.61 -26.68
N ASP A 38 9.75 12.65 -26.19
CA ASP A 38 8.35 12.90 -25.81
C ASP A 38 8.15 13.05 -24.28
N GLY A 39 9.22 12.98 -23.47
CA GLY A 39 9.12 13.12 -22.01
C GLY A 39 8.38 11.97 -21.32
N GLN A 40 8.16 10.86 -22.02
CA GLN A 40 7.57 9.65 -21.45
C GLN A 40 8.55 8.99 -20.48
N ARG A 41 8.03 8.28 -19.51
CA ARG A 41 8.85 7.52 -18.56
C ARG A 41 8.66 6.03 -18.79
N LEU A 42 9.77 5.34 -19.01
CA LEU A 42 9.83 3.88 -19.09
C LEU A 42 10.70 3.35 -17.95
N SER A 43 10.19 2.39 -17.20
CA SER A 43 10.97 1.75 -16.12
C SER A 43 10.83 0.23 -16.18
N ILE A 44 11.95 -0.45 -16.01
CA ILE A 44 12.03 -1.90 -15.90
C ILE A 44 12.81 -2.21 -14.65
N ARG A 45 12.27 -3.05 -13.76
CA ARG A 45 12.91 -3.43 -12.51
C ARG A 45 12.82 -4.94 -12.30
N GLY A 46 13.94 -5.54 -11.93
CA GLY A 46 14.02 -6.91 -11.46
C GLY A 46 14.53 -6.96 -10.02
N GLN A 47 13.94 -7.81 -9.20
CA GLN A 47 14.34 -8.07 -7.82
C GLN A 47 14.42 -9.57 -7.61
N THR A 48 15.43 -10.03 -6.90
CA THR A 48 15.57 -11.46 -6.64
C THR A 48 16.33 -11.75 -5.35
N ASN A 49 15.91 -12.82 -4.70
CA ASN A 49 16.65 -13.56 -3.69
C ASN A 49 16.67 -15.05 -4.11
N GLY A 50 17.24 -15.32 -5.28
CA GLY A 50 17.30 -16.69 -5.83
C GLY A 50 15.92 -17.33 -5.97
N LYS A 51 15.74 -18.53 -5.40
CA LYS A 51 14.48 -19.29 -5.48
C LYS A 51 13.39 -18.82 -4.51
N PHE A 52 13.76 -18.07 -3.46
CA PHE A 52 12.83 -17.65 -2.43
C PHE A 52 11.90 -16.52 -2.90
N TYR A 53 12.47 -15.51 -3.58
CA TYR A 53 11.72 -14.36 -4.07
C TYR A 53 12.23 -13.91 -5.42
N GLN A 54 11.31 -13.63 -6.34
CA GLN A 54 11.57 -13.05 -7.65
C GLN A 54 10.45 -12.08 -7.99
N SER A 55 10.79 -10.90 -8.47
CA SER A 55 9.81 -9.92 -8.94
C SER A 55 10.35 -9.17 -10.14
N TYR A 56 9.51 -9.04 -11.16
CA TYR A 56 9.80 -8.27 -12.36
C TYR A 56 8.66 -7.28 -12.57
N ASN A 57 9.01 -6.03 -12.79
CA ASN A 57 8.06 -4.94 -12.98
C ASN A 57 8.44 -4.14 -14.23
N PHE A 58 7.45 -3.86 -15.04
CA PHE A 58 7.50 -2.96 -16.16
C PHE A 58 6.51 -1.82 -15.91
N SER A 59 6.90 -0.57 -16.15
CA SER A 59 6.00 0.57 -16.11
C SER A 59 6.31 1.57 -17.21
N PHE A 60 5.25 2.06 -17.82
CA PHE A 60 5.27 3.13 -18.82
C PHE A 60 4.30 4.22 -18.39
N SER A 61 4.70 5.48 -18.50
CA SER A 61 3.81 6.62 -18.27
C SER A 61 3.99 7.72 -19.29
N GLU A 62 2.86 8.25 -19.77
CA GLU A 62 2.74 9.35 -20.70
C GLU A 62 2.01 10.51 -20.00
N PRO A 63 2.68 11.64 -19.70
CA PRO A 63 2.05 12.75 -18.97
C PRO A 63 1.06 13.57 -19.79
N TRP A 64 1.13 13.52 -21.12
CA TRP A 64 0.30 14.28 -22.05
C TRP A 64 -0.40 13.38 -23.07
N PHE A 65 -1.11 12.38 -22.59
CA PHE A 65 -1.81 11.44 -23.45
C PHE A 65 -2.79 12.14 -24.40
N GLY A 66 -2.59 11.90 -25.69
CA GLY A 66 -3.35 12.59 -26.74
C GLY A 66 -2.88 14.01 -27.07
N GLY A 67 -1.83 14.53 -26.41
CA GLY A 67 -1.10 15.76 -26.79
C GLY A 67 -1.82 17.10 -26.61
N LYS A 68 -3.11 17.10 -26.22
CA LYS A 68 -3.94 18.33 -26.16
C LYS A 68 -4.31 18.77 -24.74
N LYS A 69 -4.34 17.86 -23.80
CA LYS A 69 -4.74 18.11 -22.40
C LYS A 69 -3.79 17.39 -21.46
N PRO A 70 -3.57 17.89 -20.23
CA PRO A 70 -2.75 17.22 -19.21
C PRO A 70 -3.49 16.00 -18.63
N VAL A 71 -3.70 15.00 -19.47
CA VAL A 71 -4.21 13.68 -19.09
C VAL A 71 -3.01 12.74 -19.06
N SER A 72 -2.71 12.17 -17.90
CA SER A 72 -1.67 11.17 -17.79
C SER A 72 -2.22 9.79 -18.11
N PHE A 73 -1.46 9.02 -18.86
CA PHE A 73 -1.71 7.60 -19.09
C PHE A 73 -0.61 6.80 -18.40
N GLY A 74 -0.97 5.70 -17.74
CA GLY A 74 -0.05 4.75 -17.13
C GLY A 74 -0.38 3.33 -17.55
N LEU A 75 0.66 2.55 -17.83
CA LEU A 75 0.58 1.10 -18.02
C LEU A 75 1.64 0.47 -17.16
N SER A 76 1.25 -0.50 -16.33
CA SER A 76 2.19 -1.32 -15.58
C SER A 76 1.87 -2.80 -15.74
N ALA A 77 2.90 -3.62 -15.74
CA ALA A 77 2.78 -5.08 -15.72
C ALA A 77 3.82 -5.64 -14.77
N PHE A 78 3.45 -6.59 -13.96
CA PHE A 78 4.37 -7.20 -13.02
C PHE A 78 4.09 -8.67 -12.78
N THR A 79 5.13 -9.40 -12.40
CA THR A 79 5.04 -10.74 -11.84
C THR A 79 5.91 -10.82 -10.60
N SER A 80 5.37 -11.35 -9.53
CA SER A 80 6.09 -11.54 -8.27
C SER A 80 5.84 -12.94 -7.75
N LEU A 81 6.90 -13.61 -7.32
CA LEU A 81 6.87 -14.97 -6.81
C LEU A 81 7.56 -15.02 -5.46
N GLN A 82 6.94 -15.70 -4.52
CA GLN A 82 7.55 -16.13 -3.26
C GLN A 82 7.35 -17.61 -3.07
N SER A 83 8.39 -18.32 -2.63
CA SER A 83 8.35 -19.72 -2.28
C SER A 83 9.14 -20.01 -1.00
N ASN A 84 9.01 -21.21 -0.46
CA ASN A 84 9.87 -21.67 0.62
C ASN A 84 11.24 -22.22 0.12
N ALA A 85 11.54 -22.02 -1.16
CA ALA A 85 12.77 -22.42 -1.85
C ALA A 85 13.07 -23.94 -1.90
N LEU A 86 12.12 -24.78 -1.52
CA LEU A 86 12.19 -26.23 -1.74
C LEU A 86 12.10 -26.57 -3.26
N ALA A 87 12.38 -27.79 -3.64
CA ALA A 87 12.24 -28.22 -5.03
C ALA A 87 10.76 -28.34 -5.46
N ASP A 88 10.47 -28.04 -6.71
CA ASP A 88 9.14 -28.28 -7.32
C ASP A 88 8.90 -29.80 -7.39
N GLY A 89 8.19 -30.39 -6.50
CA GLY A 89 7.95 -31.84 -6.36
C GLY A 89 8.10 -32.32 -4.92
N ASP A 90 8.66 -31.52 -4.02
CA ASP A 90 8.59 -31.76 -2.58
C ASP A 90 7.15 -31.51 -2.10
N GLU A 91 6.57 -32.43 -1.35
CA GLU A 91 5.20 -32.30 -0.80
C GLU A 91 5.03 -31.06 0.08
N ARG A 92 6.13 -30.57 0.67
CA ARG A 92 6.17 -29.36 1.51
C ARG A 92 6.42 -28.08 0.70
N PHE A 93 6.54 -28.15 -0.63
CA PHE A 93 6.77 -27.00 -1.48
C PHE A 93 5.61 -26.02 -1.38
N GLN A 94 5.92 -24.76 -1.05
CA GLN A 94 4.96 -23.68 -0.91
C GLN A 94 5.30 -22.55 -1.86
N LYS A 95 4.29 -22.02 -2.53
CA LYS A 95 4.48 -20.96 -3.52
C LYS A 95 3.25 -20.07 -3.64
N ILE A 96 3.48 -18.78 -3.71
CA ILE A 96 2.52 -17.80 -4.21
C ILE A 96 3.13 -17.03 -5.38
N ARG A 97 2.37 -16.89 -6.45
CA ARG A 97 2.72 -16.01 -7.57
C ARG A 97 1.58 -15.04 -7.81
N LEU A 98 1.93 -13.78 -7.93
CA LEU A 98 1.04 -12.70 -8.32
C LEU A 98 1.48 -12.13 -9.65
N ASN A 99 0.61 -12.20 -10.65
CA ASN A 99 0.76 -11.55 -11.94
C ASN A 99 -0.24 -10.39 -12.00
N GLY A 100 0.18 -9.25 -12.51
CA GLY A 100 -0.72 -8.11 -12.58
C GLY A 100 -0.46 -7.21 -13.79
N VAL A 101 -1.53 -6.62 -14.29
CA VAL A 101 -1.52 -5.54 -15.28
C VAL A 101 -2.44 -4.43 -14.77
N ALA A 102 -1.96 -3.20 -14.81
CA ALA A 102 -2.79 -2.04 -14.47
C ALA A 102 -2.71 -0.98 -15.57
N ILE A 103 -3.87 -0.42 -15.92
CA ILE A 103 -4.01 0.69 -16.86
C ILE A 103 -4.63 1.84 -16.10
N SER A 104 -3.98 3.02 -16.12
CA SER A 104 -4.44 4.19 -15.40
C SER A 104 -4.59 5.40 -16.32
N LEU A 105 -5.61 6.21 -16.03
CA LEU A 105 -5.86 7.51 -16.63
C LEU A 105 -6.02 8.54 -15.52
N GLY A 106 -5.15 9.54 -15.49
CA GLY A 106 -5.15 10.60 -14.49
C GLY A 106 -5.37 11.98 -15.11
N ARG A 107 -6.07 12.85 -14.39
CA ARG A 107 -6.24 14.26 -14.81
C ARG A 107 -6.32 15.18 -13.61
N LYS A 108 -5.83 16.42 -13.76
CA LYS A 108 -6.13 17.50 -12.82
C LYS A 108 -7.52 18.06 -13.10
N LEU A 109 -8.29 18.30 -12.03
CA LEU A 109 -9.59 18.94 -12.11
C LEU A 109 -9.42 20.45 -11.94
N LYS A 110 -10.31 21.21 -12.56
CA LYS A 110 -10.37 22.67 -12.41
C LYS A 110 -11.41 23.12 -11.38
N TRP A 111 -12.32 22.23 -11.03
CA TRP A 111 -13.38 22.46 -10.07
C TRP A 111 -13.35 21.34 -9.02
N PRO A 112 -13.54 21.62 -7.73
CA PRO A 112 -13.82 22.93 -7.09
C PRO A 112 -12.62 23.89 -7.07
N ASP A 113 -11.39 23.38 -7.12
CA ASP A 113 -10.15 24.17 -7.24
C ASP A 113 -9.08 23.39 -8.02
N ASN A 114 -7.93 24.02 -8.29
CA ASN A 114 -6.85 23.45 -9.10
C ASN A 114 -5.98 22.41 -8.37
N TRP A 115 -6.27 22.12 -7.10
CA TRP A 115 -5.53 21.15 -6.29
C TRP A 115 -6.07 19.73 -6.43
N PHE A 116 -7.25 19.57 -7.03
CA PHE A 116 -7.87 18.26 -7.23
C PHE A 116 -7.27 17.49 -8.39
N SER A 117 -7.09 16.19 -8.17
CA SER A 117 -6.76 15.20 -9.20
C SER A 117 -7.75 14.03 -9.14
N LEU A 118 -7.99 13.43 -10.29
CA LEU A 118 -8.83 12.26 -10.45
C LEU A 118 -8.06 11.22 -11.25
N VAL A 119 -7.96 10.00 -10.72
CA VAL A 119 -7.30 8.87 -11.37
C VAL A 119 -8.26 7.69 -11.43
N HIS A 120 -8.37 7.08 -12.60
CA HIS A 120 -9.08 5.83 -12.83
C HIS A 120 -8.05 4.76 -13.16
N THR A 121 -8.13 3.61 -12.49
CA THR A 121 -7.21 2.49 -12.74
C THR A 121 -8.01 1.20 -12.89
N LEU A 122 -7.82 0.51 -13.99
CA LEU A 122 -8.27 -0.87 -14.18
C LEU A 122 -7.13 -1.80 -13.81
N ASN A 123 -7.36 -2.67 -12.84
CA ASN A 123 -6.40 -3.66 -12.36
C ASN A 123 -6.86 -5.06 -12.75
N LEU A 124 -5.95 -5.86 -13.28
CA LEU A 124 -6.13 -7.26 -13.65
C LEU A 124 -5.05 -8.06 -12.95
N ASN A 125 -5.40 -8.73 -11.86
CA ASN A 125 -4.47 -9.50 -11.05
C ASN A 125 -4.84 -10.98 -11.05
N GLN A 126 -3.82 -11.84 -11.07
CA GLN A 126 -3.95 -13.28 -10.96
C GLN A 126 -3.07 -13.77 -9.82
N TYR A 127 -3.68 -14.42 -8.84
CA TYR A 127 -3.02 -15.09 -7.73
C TYR A 127 -2.95 -16.58 -8.02
N ILE A 128 -1.77 -17.17 -7.96
CA ILE A 128 -1.53 -18.61 -8.12
C ILE A 128 -0.89 -19.13 -6.84
N LEU A 129 -1.61 -20.00 -6.13
CA LEU A 129 -1.19 -20.58 -4.87
C LEU A 129 -0.92 -22.09 -5.06
N ASN A 130 0.16 -22.55 -4.46
CA ASN A 130 0.48 -23.97 -4.34
C ASN A 130 0.90 -24.26 -2.91
N ASN A 131 0.07 -25.01 -2.19
CA ASN A 131 0.27 -25.38 -0.79
C ASN A 131 0.66 -24.21 0.12
N TYR A 132 0.17 -22.98 -0.20
CA TYR A 132 0.53 -21.75 0.50
C TYR A 132 -0.40 -21.53 1.69
N PRO A 133 0.15 -21.52 2.94
CA PRO A 133 -0.68 -21.37 4.14
C PRO A 133 -1.13 -19.92 4.33
N GLY A 134 -2.18 -19.73 5.13
CA GLY A 134 -2.64 -18.41 5.56
C GLY A 134 -3.71 -17.79 4.68
N PHE A 135 -4.20 -18.51 3.66
CA PHE A 135 -5.39 -18.14 2.89
C PHE A 135 -6.57 -19.05 3.19
N LEU A 136 -7.76 -18.67 2.72
CA LEU A 136 -8.97 -19.50 2.81
C LEU A 136 -8.87 -20.77 1.94
N PHE A 137 -7.96 -20.78 0.96
CA PHE A 137 -7.60 -21.98 0.18
C PHE A 137 -6.08 -22.00 -0.05
N ASN A 138 -5.48 -23.16 0.02
CA ASN A 138 -4.01 -23.31 -0.03
C ASN A 138 -3.47 -23.53 -1.44
N THR A 139 -4.31 -24.04 -2.36
CA THR A 139 -3.89 -24.39 -3.73
C THR A 139 -4.99 -24.05 -4.72
N GLY A 140 -4.63 -23.27 -5.74
CA GLY A 140 -5.56 -22.84 -6.79
C GLY A 140 -5.18 -21.51 -7.42
N THR A 141 -6.06 -21.01 -8.28
CA THR A 141 -5.90 -19.73 -8.95
C THR A 141 -7.10 -18.84 -8.65
N SER A 142 -6.83 -17.58 -8.29
CA SER A 142 -7.84 -16.54 -8.08
C SER A 142 -7.56 -15.35 -9.00
N TYR A 143 -8.61 -14.76 -9.55
CA TYR A 143 -8.55 -13.56 -10.39
C TYR A 143 -9.18 -12.40 -9.66
N ASN A 144 -8.48 -11.26 -9.63
CA ASN A 144 -8.97 -9.99 -9.10
C ASN A 144 -8.99 -8.96 -10.23
N ILE A 145 -10.18 -8.68 -10.73
CA ILE A 145 -10.40 -7.66 -11.76
C ILE A 145 -11.17 -6.53 -11.08
N ASN A 146 -10.54 -5.38 -10.93
CA ASN A 146 -11.16 -4.28 -10.24
C ASN A 146 -10.96 -2.93 -10.94
N LEU A 147 -11.93 -2.06 -10.78
CA LEU A 147 -11.83 -0.65 -11.13
C LEU A 147 -11.58 0.15 -9.84
N THR A 148 -10.51 0.91 -9.85
CA THR A 148 -10.15 1.84 -8.78
C THR A 148 -10.38 3.27 -9.25
N GLN A 149 -11.06 4.06 -8.45
CA GLN A 149 -11.21 5.50 -8.63
C GLN A 149 -10.60 6.22 -7.44
N GLU A 150 -9.66 7.11 -7.72
CA GLU A 150 -9.02 7.94 -6.71
C GLU A 150 -9.32 9.41 -7.01
N ILE A 151 -9.84 10.12 -6.01
CA ILE A 151 -9.91 11.57 -6.00
C ILE A 151 -9.04 12.09 -4.87
N ALA A 152 -8.13 12.99 -5.19
CA ALA A 152 -7.23 13.58 -4.20
C ALA A 152 -7.17 15.09 -4.36
N ARG A 153 -7.08 15.80 -3.22
CA ARG A 153 -6.78 17.23 -3.14
C ARG A 153 -5.49 17.41 -2.37
N ASP A 154 -4.50 18.01 -3.01
CA ASP A 154 -3.20 18.26 -2.39
C ASP A 154 -2.84 19.74 -2.46
N SER A 155 -3.03 20.45 -1.35
CA SER A 155 -2.69 21.87 -1.18
C SER A 155 -1.49 22.07 -0.24
N ARG A 156 -0.72 21.02 0.04
CA ARG A 156 0.50 21.13 0.86
C ARG A 156 1.52 22.00 0.14
N ASN A 157 2.15 22.88 0.92
CA ASN A 157 3.16 23.81 0.38
C ASN A 157 4.51 23.15 0.12
N HIS A 158 4.75 21.94 0.63
CA HIS A 158 5.99 21.19 0.42
C HIS A 158 5.74 19.67 0.52
N ASN A 159 6.45 18.87 -0.29
CA ASN A 159 6.21 17.42 -0.34
C ASN A 159 6.88 16.66 0.82
N ILE A 160 8.07 17.09 1.25
CA ILE A 160 8.87 16.36 2.25
C ILE A 160 8.54 16.84 3.67
N PHE A 161 8.54 18.16 3.87
CA PHE A 161 8.26 18.79 5.15
C PHE A 161 7.21 19.88 4.97
N PRO A 162 5.92 19.52 4.84
CA PRO A 162 4.83 20.49 4.77
C PRO A 162 4.76 21.30 6.05
N THR A 163 4.68 22.63 5.91
CA THR A 163 4.47 23.56 7.01
C THR A 163 3.07 24.15 7.03
N GLY A 164 2.27 23.86 6.00
CA GLY A 164 0.89 24.30 5.88
C GLY A 164 0.20 23.58 4.73
N GLY A 165 -1.13 23.67 4.70
CA GLY A 165 -1.99 23.06 3.71
C GLY A 165 -2.56 21.71 4.15
N ALA A 166 -3.27 21.07 3.25
CA ALA A 166 -3.94 19.80 3.52
C ALA A 166 -3.81 18.84 2.33
N PHE A 167 -3.83 17.56 2.64
CA PHE A 167 -3.98 16.47 1.69
C PHE A 167 -5.22 15.67 2.06
N ILE A 168 -6.13 15.50 1.12
CA ILE A 168 -7.34 14.69 1.29
C ILE A 168 -7.42 13.73 0.12
N ARG A 169 -7.62 12.44 0.40
CA ARG A 169 -7.72 11.41 -0.62
C ARG A 169 -8.87 10.46 -0.30
N PHE A 170 -9.66 10.17 -1.31
CA PHE A 170 -10.69 9.15 -1.27
C PHE A 170 -10.45 8.15 -2.41
N ILE A 171 -10.46 6.86 -2.09
CA ILE A 171 -10.29 5.77 -3.04
C ILE A 171 -11.51 4.85 -2.94
N ALA A 172 -12.16 4.63 -4.08
CA ALA A 172 -13.19 3.62 -4.25
C ALA A 172 -12.67 2.54 -5.20
N GLN A 173 -12.69 1.30 -4.76
CA GLN A 173 -12.25 0.14 -5.55
C GLN A 173 -13.36 -0.89 -5.55
N ALA A 174 -13.72 -1.41 -6.71
CA ALA A 174 -14.81 -2.37 -6.84
C ALA A 174 -14.48 -3.42 -7.90
N THR A 175 -14.81 -4.66 -7.60
CA THR A 175 -14.86 -5.76 -8.57
C THR A 175 -16.27 -5.92 -9.11
N PRO A 176 -16.48 -6.57 -10.27
CA PRO A 176 -17.81 -7.00 -10.66
C PRO A 176 -18.42 -7.94 -9.61
N PRO A 177 -19.75 -7.86 -9.36
CA PRO A 177 -20.46 -8.72 -8.43
C PRO A 177 -20.74 -10.09 -9.08
N TYR A 178 -19.70 -10.91 -9.27
CA TYR A 178 -19.80 -12.16 -10.01
C TYR A 178 -20.84 -13.12 -9.44
N SER A 179 -21.00 -13.15 -8.11
CA SER A 179 -21.95 -14.03 -7.43
C SER A 179 -23.40 -13.67 -7.71
N LEU A 180 -23.68 -12.42 -8.09
CA LEU A 180 -25.01 -11.97 -8.47
C LEU A 180 -25.31 -12.18 -9.97
N LEU A 181 -24.27 -12.48 -10.77
CA LEU A 181 -24.34 -12.61 -12.22
C LEU A 181 -24.25 -14.05 -12.70
N ASN A 182 -23.92 -15.00 -11.82
CA ASN A 182 -23.81 -16.42 -12.15
C ASN A 182 -24.81 -17.26 -11.32
N ASN A 183 -25.07 -18.48 -11.76
CA ASN A 183 -26.02 -19.40 -11.11
C ASN A 183 -25.32 -20.38 -10.13
N VAL A 184 -24.19 -20.00 -9.53
CA VAL A 184 -23.46 -20.84 -8.59
C VAL A 184 -24.09 -20.74 -7.21
N ASN A 185 -24.38 -21.88 -6.58
CA ASN A 185 -24.83 -21.92 -5.19
C ASN A 185 -23.60 -21.80 -4.25
N TYR A 186 -23.31 -20.58 -3.82
CA TYR A 186 -22.15 -20.28 -2.97
C TYR A 186 -22.23 -20.83 -1.55
N ALA A 187 -23.40 -21.23 -1.07
CA ALA A 187 -23.57 -21.83 0.25
C ALA A 187 -22.91 -23.23 0.34
N ILE A 188 -22.81 -23.95 -0.78
CA ILE A 188 -22.25 -25.31 -0.87
C ILE A 188 -21.00 -25.37 -1.76
N ALA A 189 -20.61 -24.28 -2.39
CA ALA A 189 -19.45 -24.21 -3.27
C ALA A 189 -18.15 -24.45 -2.49
N SER A 190 -17.20 -25.18 -3.08
CA SER A 190 -15.85 -25.30 -2.52
C SER A 190 -15.14 -23.94 -2.49
N ASP A 191 -14.18 -23.79 -1.58
CA ASP A 191 -13.40 -22.54 -1.48
C ASP A 191 -12.70 -22.17 -2.78
N LYS A 192 -12.22 -23.16 -3.54
CA LYS A 192 -11.62 -22.98 -4.86
C LYS A 192 -12.61 -22.38 -5.88
N GLN A 193 -13.88 -22.77 -5.83
CA GLN A 193 -14.93 -22.21 -6.68
C GLN A 193 -15.38 -20.83 -6.17
N ARG A 194 -15.54 -20.68 -4.85
CA ARG A 194 -15.97 -19.45 -4.19
C ARG A 194 -15.02 -18.28 -4.44
N PHE A 195 -13.70 -18.54 -4.40
CA PHE A 195 -12.67 -17.52 -4.53
C PHE A 195 -11.97 -17.52 -5.90
N LYS A 196 -12.53 -18.21 -6.91
CA LYS A 196 -11.99 -18.18 -8.28
C LYS A 196 -11.92 -16.75 -8.83
N PHE A 197 -12.96 -15.96 -8.60
CA PHE A 197 -12.98 -14.54 -8.87
C PHE A 197 -13.16 -13.81 -7.53
N THR A 198 -12.20 -12.96 -7.22
CA THR A 198 -12.29 -12.15 -5.99
C THR A 198 -13.41 -11.12 -6.13
N GLU A 199 -14.30 -11.07 -5.16
CA GLU A 199 -15.47 -10.20 -5.18
C GLU A 199 -15.49 -9.33 -3.92
N TYR A 200 -15.46 -7.99 -4.12
CA TYR A 200 -15.50 -7.02 -3.03
C TYR A 200 -15.73 -5.59 -3.53
N HIS A 201 -16.12 -4.73 -2.61
CA HIS A 201 -15.96 -3.29 -2.71
C HIS A 201 -15.09 -2.78 -1.56
N LYS A 202 -14.21 -1.82 -1.84
CA LYS A 202 -13.24 -1.28 -0.89
C LYS A 202 -13.25 0.24 -0.94
N TRP A 203 -13.31 0.85 0.22
CA TRP A 203 -13.38 2.29 0.38
C TRP A 203 -12.27 2.73 1.31
N LYS A 204 -11.50 3.72 0.89
CA LYS A 204 -10.41 4.27 1.70
C LYS A 204 -10.53 5.78 1.73
N PHE A 205 -10.35 6.33 2.92
CA PHE A 205 -10.31 7.76 3.14
C PHE A 205 -9.06 8.12 3.91
N GLU A 206 -8.40 9.20 3.49
CA GLU A 206 -7.26 9.78 4.17
C GLU A 206 -7.37 11.30 4.16
N ALA A 207 -7.16 11.91 5.31
CA ALA A 207 -7.01 13.35 5.44
C ALA A 207 -5.76 13.66 6.27
N GLN A 208 -4.97 14.63 5.82
CA GLN A 208 -3.83 15.20 6.52
C GLN A 208 -3.96 16.71 6.52
N TRP A 209 -3.67 17.33 7.65
CA TRP A 209 -3.64 18.77 7.79
C TRP A 209 -2.35 19.18 8.46
N PHE A 210 -1.72 20.23 7.95
CA PHE A 210 -0.47 20.79 8.44
C PHE A 210 -0.64 22.26 8.75
N GLN A 211 -0.15 22.68 9.92
CA GLN A 211 -0.20 24.05 10.38
C GLN A 211 1.09 24.42 11.09
N ASN A 212 1.71 25.51 10.66
CA ASN A 212 2.76 26.12 11.44
C ASN A 212 2.16 26.72 12.72
N VAL A 213 2.71 26.36 13.87
CA VAL A 213 2.18 26.79 15.18
C VAL A 213 2.93 28.01 15.67
N VAL A 214 4.25 27.88 15.84
CA VAL A 214 5.13 28.97 16.29
C VAL A 214 6.55 28.73 15.76
N GLY A 215 7.16 29.75 15.20
CA GLY A 215 8.51 29.66 14.64
C GLY A 215 8.60 28.56 13.57
N LYS A 216 9.41 27.54 13.85
CA LYS A 216 9.60 26.40 12.97
C LYS A 216 8.78 25.16 13.38
N LEU A 217 8.00 25.25 14.46
CA LEU A 217 7.20 24.13 14.95
C LEU A 217 5.96 23.93 14.09
N VAL A 218 5.78 22.75 13.55
CA VAL A 218 4.65 22.36 12.70
C VAL A 218 3.81 21.32 13.42
N PHE A 219 2.49 21.51 13.41
CA PHE A 219 1.52 20.54 13.83
C PHE A 219 0.97 19.79 12.61
N LYS A 220 0.86 18.47 12.71
CA LYS A 220 0.18 17.59 11.74
C LYS A 220 -0.96 16.85 12.43
N ALA A 221 -2.14 16.88 11.83
CA ALA A 221 -3.24 15.99 12.15
C ALA A 221 -3.51 15.08 10.95
N GLN A 222 -3.80 13.79 11.20
CA GLN A 222 -4.13 12.83 10.15
C GLN A 222 -5.24 11.90 10.62
N ALA A 223 -6.15 11.56 9.70
CA ALA A 223 -7.16 10.52 9.88
C ALA A 223 -7.16 9.59 8.65
N GLN A 224 -7.26 8.30 8.90
CA GLN A 224 -7.35 7.26 7.87
C GLN A 224 -8.46 6.27 8.22
N PHE A 225 -9.20 5.86 7.20
CA PHE A 225 -10.25 4.85 7.31
C PHE A 225 -10.17 3.90 6.13
N GLY A 226 -10.45 2.63 6.36
CA GLY A 226 -10.57 1.64 5.30
C GLY A 226 -11.70 0.67 5.59
N PHE A 227 -12.48 0.36 4.58
CA PHE A 227 -13.62 -0.55 4.63
C PHE A 227 -13.55 -1.49 3.43
N LEU A 228 -13.60 -2.77 3.69
CA LEU A 228 -13.70 -3.85 2.72
C LEU A 228 -15.03 -4.58 2.95
N GLY A 229 -15.90 -4.59 1.96
CA GLY A 229 -17.19 -5.26 2.02
C GLY A 229 -17.35 -6.31 0.92
N SER A 230 -18.35 -7.16 1.06
CA SER A 230 -18.77 -8.15 0.06
C SER A 230 -20.15 -7.82 -0.45
N TYR A 231 -20.47 -8.23 -1.69
CA TYR A 231 -21.82 -8.06 -2.26
C TYR A 231 -22.77 -9.20 -1.85
N ASN A 232 -22.20 -10.36 -1.49
CA ASN A 232 -22.95 -11.56 -1.16
C ASN A 232 -22.37 -12.22 0.09
N GLU A 233 -23.19 -12.36 1.14
CA GLU A 233 -22.78 -12.97 2.40
C GLU A 233 -22.39 -14.45 2.26
N ALA A 234 -22.98 -15.18 1.31
CA ALA A 234 -22.62 -16.57 1.06
C ALA A 234 -21.22 -16.74 0.45
N VAL A 235 -20.72 -15.75 -0.28
CA VAL A 235 -19.32 -15.68 -0.72
C VAL A 235 -18.41 -15.32 0.46
N GLY A 236 -18.89 -14.44 1.32
CA GLY A 236 -18.15 -13.90 2.45
C GLY A 236 -17.18 -12.80 2.05
N GLN A 237 -16.37 -12.38 3.01
CA GLN A 237 -15.37 -11.34 2.77
C GLN A 237 -14.15 -11.89 2.04
N SER A 238 -13.59 -11.09 1.12
CA SER A 238 -12.38 -11.45 0.40
C SER A 238 -11.24 -11.86 1.34
N ALA A 239 -10.51 -12.90 0.98
CA ALA A 239 -9.27 -13.29 1.62
C ALA A 239 -8.11 -12.33 1.31
N PHE A 240 -8.25 -11.62 0.20
CA PHE A 240 -7.29 -10.63 -0.29
C PHE A 240 -7.75 -9.21 0.06
N GLU A 241 -6.85 -8.24 -0.12
CA GLU A 241 -7.15 -6.81 -0.01
C GLU A 241 -7.49 -6.32 1.41
N ARG A 242 -7.18 -7.11 2.44
CA ARG A 242 -7.45 -6.76 3.84
C ARG A 242 -6.41 -5.79 4.39
N PHE A 243 -6.74 -5.17 5.51
CA PHE A 243 -5.87 -4.22 6.21
C PHE A 243 -5.17 -4.89 7.40
N LYS A 244 -3.87 -4.62 7.55
CA LYS A 244 -3.07 -5.02 8.69
C LYS A 244 -2.56 -3.78 9.39
N LEU A 245 -2.87 -3.60 10.66
CA LEU A 245 -2.55 -2.40 11.44
C LEU A 245 -1.51 -2.72 12.50
N GLY A 246 -0.51 -1.85 12.63
CA GLY A 246 0.59 -1.96 13.61
C GLY A 246 1.96 -1.96 12.98
N GLY A 247 2.97 -1.54 13.76
CA GLY A 247 4.36 -1.59 13.36
C GLY A 247 4.82 -0.41 12.52
N ASP A 248 5.85 -0.65 11.76
CA ASP A 248 6.58 0.33 10.95
C ASP A 248 5.93 0.65 9.59
N GLY A 249 4.94 -0.14 9.17
CA GLY A 249 4.27 0.01 7.88
C GLY A 249 5.03 -0.57 6.69
N MET A 250 6.12 -1.29 6.92
CA MET A 250 6.84 -1.95 5.85
C MET A 250 6.08 -3.19 5.37
N GLN A 251 5.76 -3.25 4.08
CA GLN A 251 4.89 -4.30 3.54
C GLN A 251 5.53 -5.69 3.52
N GLY A 252 6.85 -5.80 3.51
CA GLY A 252 7.52 -7.09 3.36
C GLY A 252 7.00 -7.83 2.12
N PHE A 253 6.49 -9.06 2.31
CA PHE A 253 5.85 -9.85 1.26
C PHE A 253 4.32 -9.86 1.34
N ASP A 254 3.72 -9.13 2.25
CA ASP A 254 2.26 -9.07 2.42
C ASP A 254 1.54 -8.48 1.20
N PHE A 255 2.25 -7.71 0.37
CA PHE A 255 1.71 -7.22 -0.91
C PHE A 255 1.29 -8.34 -1.87
N LEU A 256 1.90 -9.52 -1.78
CA LEU A 256 1.51 -10.69 -2.57
C LEU A 256 0.11 -11.21 -2.21
N GLN A 257 -0.39 -10.83 -1.05
CA GLN A 257 -1.75 -11.12 -0.59
C GLN A 257 -2.74 -9.99 -0.90
N GLY A 258 -2.27 -8.90 -1.54
CA GLY A 258 -3.04 -7.67 -1.71
C GLY A 258 -3.30 -6.95 -0.37
N SER A 259 -2.70 -7.42 0.74
CA SER A 259 -2.90 -6.80 2.05
C SER A 259 -2.24 -5.43 2.12
N GLU A 260 -2.93 -4.48 2.75
CA GLU A 260 -2.40 -3.15 3.01
C GLU A 260 -1.90 -3.04 4.44
N ILE A 261 -0.62 -2.76 4.60
CA ILE A 261 0.01 -2.56 5.91
C ILE A 261 -0.11 -1.10 6.30
N ILE A 262 -0.77 -0.86 7.42
CA ILE A 262 -0.96 0.47 7.98
C ILE A 262 -0.05 0.61 9.20
N ALA A 263 0.95 1.46 9.10
CA ALA A 263 1.85 1.74 10.22
C ALA A 263 1.05 2.24 11.44
N MET A 264 1.40 1.75 12.62
CA MET A 264 0.94 2.29 13.91
C MET A 264 2.06 2.16 14.93
N ARG A 265 2.67 3.27 15.24
CA ARG A 265 3.84 3.33 16.14
C ARG A 265 3.43 2.99 17.57
N GLY A 266 4.33 2.31 18.30
CA GLY A 266 4.06 1.83 19.65
C GLY A 266 3.37 0.47 19.73
N TYR A 267 3.07 -0.14 18.58
CA TYR A 267 2.55 -1.50 18.47
C TYR A 267 3.43 -2.33 17.54
N ALA A 268 3.54 -3.63 17.81
CA ALA A 268 4.29 -4.54 16.94
C ALA A 268 3.62 -4.70 15.57
N ASN A 269 4.37 -5.20 14.57
CA ASN A 269 3.87 -5.38 13.20
C ASN A 269 2.60 -6.24 13.17
N ASN A 270 1.56 -5.74 12.51
CA ASN A 270 0.27 -6.41 12.31
C ASN A 270 -0.43 -6.85 13.62
N SER A 271 -0.08 -6.23 14.76
CA SER A 271 -0.57 -6.68 16.07
C SER A 271 -1.91 -6.07 16.48
N VAL A 272 -2.33 -4.97 15.86
CA VAL A 272 -3.62 -4.34 16.19
C VAL A 272 -4.74 -5.10 15.49
N ILE A 273 -5.26 -6.11 16.19
CA ILE A 273 -6.26 -7.06 15.69
C ILE A 273 -7.64 -6.81 16.32
N PRO A 274 -8.75 -7.27 15.68
CA PRO A 274 -10.09 -7.16 16.25
C PRO A 274 -10.23 -7.88 17.60
N VAL A 275 -11.08 -7.33 18.45
CA VAL A 275 -11.38 -7.94 19.76
C VAL A 275 -12.02 -9.32 19.54
N GLY A 276 -11.54 -10.33 20.31
CA GLY A 276 -12.03 -11.71 20.24
C GLY A 276 -11.54 -12.52 19.04
N ALA A 277 -10.73 -11.94 18.16
CA ALA A 277 -10.12 -12.69 17.07
C ALA A 277 -8.97 -13.58 17.58
N ASN A 278 -8.76 -14.73 16.92
CA ASN A 278 -7.55 -15.54 17.14
C ASN A 278 -6.32 -14.74 16.67
N PRO A 279 -5.32 -14.47 17.52
CA PRO A 279 -4.22 -13.58 17.19
C PRO A 279 -3.40 -14.03 15.97
N GLN A 280 -3.07 -15.31 15.88
CA GLN A 280 -2.24 -15.87 14.80
C GLN A 280 -2.94 -15.74 13.43
N ILE A 281 -4.24 -16.04 13.40
CA ILE A 281 -5.04 -15.93 12.19
C ILE A 281 -5.23 -14.45 11.80
N ALA A 282 -5.57 -13.61 12.76
CA ALA A 282 -5.85 -12.20 12.49
C ALA A 282 -4.60 -11.41 12.04
N GLN A 283 -3.41 -11.70 12.60
CA GLN A 283 -2.16 -11.10 12.17
C GLN A 283 -1.79 -11.51 10.73
N SER A 284 -2.03 -12.77 10.36
CA SER A 284 -1.71 -13.27 9.03
C SER A 284 -2.73 -12.82 7.98
N SER A 285 -4.03 -12.89 8.28
CA SER A 285 -5.10 -12.59 7.31
C SER A 285 -5.50 -11.12 7.22
N GLY A 286 -5.22 -10.31 8.26
CA GLY A 286 -5.68 -8.92 8.35
C GLY A 286 -7.19 -8.80 8.62
N SER A 287 -7.67 -7.55 8.63
CA SER A 287 -9.04 -7.16 8.98
C SER A 287 -9.70 -6.39 7.84
N PRO A 288 -11.02 -6.49 7.66
CA PRO A 288 -11.71 -5.77 6.60
C PRO A 288 -11.93 -4.28 6.92
N ILE A 289 -11.84 -3.88 8.18
CA ILE A 289 -12.12 -2.50 8.59
C ILE A 289 -10.99 -2.02 9.50
N PHE A 290 -10.53 -0.80 9.27
CA PHE A 290 -9.63 -0.11 10.19
C PHE A 290 -9.93 1.39 10.25
N ASN A 291 -9.49 2.01 11.34
CA ASN A 291 -9.26 3.43 11.42
C ASN A 291 -7.90 3.74 12.04
N LYS A 292 -7.40 4.94 11.78
CA LYS A 292 -6.19 5.47 12.40
C LYS A 292 -6.24 6.99 12.47
N TYR A 293 -5.78 7.52 13.59
CA TYR A 293 -5.59 8.94 13.83
C TYR A 293 -4.14 9.21 14.26
N VAL A 294 -3.60 10.33 13.83
CA VAL A 294 -2.26 10.79 14.22
C VAL A 294 -2.30 12.27 14.53
N LEU A 295 -1.80 12.65 15.68
CA LEU A 295 -1.45 14.01 16.03
C LEU A 295 0.07 14.06 16.22
N GLU A 296 0.75 14.96 15.51
CA GLU A 296 2.21 14.97 15.51
C GLU A 296 2.74 16.40 15.48
N PHE A 297 3.66 16.72 16.38
CA PHE A 297 4.48 17.91 16.30
C PHE A 297 5.80 17.59 15.62
N ARG A 298 6.23 18.48 14.73
CA ARG A 298 7.44 18.35 13.92
C ARG A 298 8.31 19.59 14.08
N TYR A 299 9.59 19.38 14.35
CA TYR A 299 10.56 20.47 14.43
C TYR A 299 11.75 20.19 13.52
N PRO A 300 12.03 21.04 12.51
CA PRO A 300 13.13 20.84 11.60
C PRO A 300 14.46 21.19 12.27
N VAL A 301 15.39 20.27 12.27
CA VAL A 301 16.77 20.43 12.79
C VAL A 301 17.70 20.84 11.64
N ILE A 302 17.55 20.21 10.48
CA ILE A 302 18.29 20.50 9.26
C ILE A 302 17.28 20.77 8.15
N SER A 303 17.44 21.89 7.46
CA SER A 303 16.61 22.24 6.29
C SER A 303 17.54 22.80 5.22
N SER A 304 18.03 21.92 4.34
CA SER A 304 18.89 22.28 3.22
C SER A 304 18.43 21.57 1.95
N GLN A 305 18.94 21.98 0.80
CA GLN A 305 18.67 21.31 -0.47
C GLN A 305 19.20 19.86 -0.51
N GLN A 306 20.24 19.55 0.26
CA GLN A 306 20.91 18.26 0.28
C GLN A 306 20.31 17.30 1.31
N ALA A 307 19.74 17.81 2.40
CA ALA A 307 19.14 17.00 3.44
C ALA A 307 18.10 17.79 4.23
N THR A 308 17.01 17.13 4.59
CA THR A 308 16.02 17.65 5.54
C THR A 308 15.93 16.68 6.70
N ALA A 309 16.25 17.14 7.92
CA ALA A 309 16.12 16.34 9.12
C ALA A 309 15.20 17.04 10.12
N PHE A 310 14.33 16.27 10.77
CA PHE A 310 13.40 16.78 11.76
C PHE A 310 13.11 15.75 12.85
N ILE A 311 12.82 16.25 14.02
CA ILE A 311 12.35 15.46 15.16
C ILE A 311 10.82 15.55 15.24
N THR A 312 10.22 14.50 15.79
CA THR A 312 8.76 14.40 15.96
C THR A 312 8.40 13.96 17.36
N THR A 313 7.29 14.45 17.86
CA THR A 313 6.56 13.84 18.97
C THR A 313 5.16 13.53 18.47
N PHE A 314 4.62 12.37 18.83
CA PHE A 314 3.35 11.95 18.28
C PHE A 314 2.44 11.27 19.30
N ALA A 315 1.14 11.40 19.06
CA ALA A 315 0.10 10.56 19.62
C ALA A 315 -0.67 9.90 18.48
N GLU A 316 -0.84 8.59 18.57
CA GLU A 316 -1.58 7.79 17.59
C GLU A 316 -2.73 7.05 18.26
N GLY A 317 -3.81 6.85 17.52
CA GLY A 317 -4.91 6.00 17.90
C GLY A 317 -5.43 5.24 16.70
N GLY A 318 -5.73 3.96 16.85
CA GLY A 318 -6.26 3.15 15.76
C GLY A 318 -6.82 1.82 16.23
N ASN A 319 -7.65 1.21 15.41
CA ASN A 319 -8.20 -0.10 15.69
C ASN A 319 -8.64 -0.81 14.40
N THR A 320 -9.00 -2.08 14.53
CA THR A 320 -9.50 -2.91 13.45
C THR A 320 -10.76 -3.67 13.87
N TRP A 321 -11.65 -3.97 12.93
CA TRP A 321 -12.89 -4.71 13.17
C TRP A 321 -13.16 -5.72 12.07
N ASN A 322 -13.89 -6.79 12.41
CA ASN A 322 -14.31 -7.82 11.47
C ASN A 322 -15.67 -7.54 10.81
N LYS A 323 -16.53 -6.80 11.48
CA LYS A 323 -17.89 -6.47 11.01
C LYS A 323 -18.15 -4.98 11.10
N PHE A 324 -18.95 -4.46 10.19
CA PHE A 324 -19.35 -3.07 10.20
C PHE A 324 -20.26 -2.72 11.39
N SER A 325 -21.07 -3.69 11.87
CA SER A 325 -21.87 -3.53 13.08
C SER A 325 -21.07 -3.22 14.34
N ASP A 326 -19.82 -3.67 14.39
CA ASP A 326 -18.95 -3.53 15.56
C ASP A 326 -18.07 -2.25 15.48
N PHE A 327 -18.14 -1.56 14.33
CA PHE A 327 -17.30 -0.39 14.08
C PHE A 327 -17.67 0.78 14.99
N ASN A 328 -16.71 1.20 15.82
CA ASN A 328 -16.80 2.40 16.63
C ASN A 328 -15.51 3.22 16.42
N PRO A 329 -15.57 4.36 15.72
CA PRO A 329 -14.39 5.15 15.35
C PRO A 329 -13.64 5.73 16.56
N PHE A 330 -14.26 5.78 17.74
CA PHE A 330 -13.66 6.29 18.97
C PHE A 330 -13.07 5.19 19.86
N ASN A 331 -13.38 3.93 19.59
CA ASN A 331 -12.77 2.80 20.29
C ASN A 331 -11.41 2.47 19.67
N VAL A 332 -10.37 3.22 20.06
CA VAL A 332 -9.03 3.12 19.51
C VAL A 332 -8.02 2.66 20.55
N ARG A 333 -7.05 1.88 20.13
CA ARG A 333 -5.83 1.63 20.89
C ARG A 333 -4.88 2.79 20.70
N ARG A 334 -4.29 3.26 21.80
CA ARG A 334 -3.57 4.53 21.87
C ARG A 334 -2.08 4.30 22.02
N ALA A 335 -1.30 5.16 21.41
CA ALA A 335 0.15 5.19 21.58
C ALA A 335 0.66 6.62 21.58
N VAL A 336 1.82 6.83 22.22
CA VAL A 336 2.59 8.07 22.15
C VAL A 336 4.04 7.74 21.86
N GLY A 337 4.79 8.71 21.38
CA GLY A 337 6.21 8.48 21.14
C GLY A 337 6.94 9.69 20.59
N VAL A 338 8.21 9.43 20.30
CA VAL A 338 9.14 10.40 19.72
C VAL A 338 9.85 9.77 18.54
N GLY A 339 10.31 10.58 17.61
CA GLY A 339 11.03 10.08 16.45
C GLY A 339 11.99 11.10 15.86
N ALA A 340 12.91 10.60 15.06
CA ALA A 340 13.80 11.40 14.24
C ALA A 340 13.70 10.91 12.78
N LYS A 341 13.61 11.86 11.86
CA LYS A 341 13.49 11.57 10.44
C LYS A 341 14.50 12.38 9.66
N VAL A 342 15.09 11.73 8.65
CA VAL A 342 16.02 12.37 7.73
C VAL A 342 15.66 12.00 6.30
N PHE A 343 15.49 13.01 5.48
CA PHE A 343 15.34 12.85 4.03
C PHE A 343 16.69 13.03 3.36
N LEU A 344 17.06 12.03 2.59
CA LEU A 344 18.27 12.02 1.74
C LEU A 344 17.81 11.75 0.29
N PRO A 345 18.19 12.58 -0.70
CA PRO A 345 17.70 12.44 -2.08
C PRO A 345 17.91 11.06 -2.71
N ILE A 346 18.98 10.34 -2.32
CA ILE A 346 19.31 9.01 -2.84
C ILE A 346 18.51 7.90 -2.14
N PHE A 347 18.23 8.05 -0.84
CA PHE A 347 17.62 7.00 0.00
C PHE A 347 16.15 7.26 0.33
N GLY A 348 15.64 8.46 0.06
CA GLY A 348 14.31 8.89 0.48
C GLY A 348 14.27 9.30 1.96
N LEU A 349 13.10 9.18 2.58
CA LEU A 349 12.91 9.48 4.00
C LEU A 349 13.22 8.25 4.85
N LEU A 350 14.23 8.37 5.70
CA LEU A 350 14.58 7.39 6.72
C LEU A 350 14.05 7.88 8.07
N GLY A 351 13.50 7.00 8.87
CA GLY A 351 12.96 7.32 10.17
C GLY A 351 13.30 6.28 11.23
N ILE A 352 13.51 6.75 12.44
CA ILE A 352 13.55 5.93 13.64
C ILE A 352 12.56 6.52 14.64
N ASP A 353 11.66 5.70 15.13
CA ASP A 353 10.63 6.10 16.08
C ASP A 353 10.72 5.17 17.31
N TYR A 354 10.50 5.74 18.49
CA TYR A 354 10.22 4.99 19.71
C TYR A 354 8.81 5.32 20.15
N GLY A 355 7.96 4.30 20.19
CA GLY A 355 6.56 4.41 20.55
C GLY A 355 6.19 3.50 21.72
N TYR A 356 5.29 3.96 22.56
CA TYR A 356 4.70 3.20 23.65
C TYR A 356 3.19 3.13 23.48
N GLY A 357 2.65 1.90 23.35
CA GLY A 357 1.21 1.63 23.29
C GLY A 357 0.64 1.42 24.70
N PHE A 358 -0.48 2.07 24.99
CA PHE A 358 -1.11 1.99 26.31
C PHE A 358 -2.05 0.78 26.45
N ASP A 359 -2.64 0.35 25.34
CA ASP A 359 -3.72 -0.62 25.37
C ASP A 359 -3.20 -2.02 24.97
N ASN A 360 -3.37 -2.99 25.84
CA ASN A 360 -2.93 -4.36 25.60
C ASN A 360 -3.71 -5.02 24.45
N ILE A 361 -3.04 -5.90 23.74
CA ILE A 361 -3.65 -6.73 22.70
C ILE A 361 -3.89 -8.13 23.28
N PRO A 362 -5.15 -8.58 23.44
CA PRO A 362 -5.44 -9.90 23.97
C PRO A 362 -4.74 -11.01 23.16
N GLY A 363 -4.00 -11.88 23.84
CA GLY A 363 -3.27 -12.99 23.23
C GLY A 363 -1.94 -12.62 22.56
N LEU A 364 -1.49 -11.36 22.65
CA LEU A 364 -0.19 -10.91 22.15
C LEU A 364 0.55 -10.14 23.25
N ASN A 365 1.37 -10.87 24.02
CA ASN A 365 2.17 -10.26 25.07
C ASN A 365 3.25 -9.36 24.47
N ASP A 366 3.49 -8.21 25.12
CA ASP A 366 4.52 -7.23 24.75
C ASP A 366 4.36 -6.56 23.35
N ALA A 367 3.21 -6.76 22.70
CA ALA A 367 2.92 -6.14 21.40
C ALA A 367 2.78 -4.61 21.46
N ASN A 368 2.60 -4.06 22.66
CA ASN A 368 2.38 -2.63 22.90
C ASN A 368 3.41 -1.96 23.84
N LYS A 369 4.42 -2.69 24.30
CA LYS A 369 5.38 -2.19 25.30
C LYS A 369 6.66 -1.72 24.63
N GLY A 370 6.82 -0.38 24.46
CA GLY A 370 8.08 0.22 24.06
C GLY A 370 8.67 -0.35 22.78
N GLN A 371 8.15 0.06 21.62
CA GLN A 371 8.59 -0.42 20.32
C GLN A 371 9.55 0.56 19.66
N PHE A 372 10.74 0.09 19.29
CA PHE A 372 11.59 0.77 18.31
C PHE A 372 11.17 0.37 16.91
N GLN A 373 10.95 1.36 16.06
CA GLN A 373 10.48 1.16 14.69
C GLN A 373 11.35 1.95 13.74
N PHE A 374 11.86 1.25 12.73
CA PHE A 374 12.67 1.83 11.67
C PHE A 374 11.81 1.91 10.41
N SER A 375 11.71 3.09 9.81
CA SER A 375 10.95 3.29 8.59
C SER A 375 11.83 3.79 7.44
N ILE A 376 11.63 3.20 6.27
CA ILE A 376 12.17 3.69 5.01
C ILE A 376 10.95 4.03 4.16
N ALA A 377 10.62 5.32 4.09
CA ALA A 377 9.43 5.73 3.36
C ALA A 377 9.83 6.53 2.12
N GLN A 378 9.39 6.04 0.99
CA GLN A 378 9.39 6.85 -0.23
C GLN A 378 8.24 7.88 -0.21
N GLN A 379 7.25 7.70 0.67
CA GLN A 379 6.11 8.60 0.83
C GLN A 379 5.81 8.90 2.30
N LEU A 380 5.59 10.16 2.62
CA LEU A 380 5.17 10.64 3.95
C LEU A 380 3.67 10.41 4.16
N GLY A 381 3.31 9.18 4.49
CA GLY A 381 1.99 8.86 5.01
C GLY A 381 0.85 8.91 4.01
N GLY A 382 0.72 7.92 3.19
CA GLY A 382 -0.43 7.64 2.35
C GLY A 382 -0.63 6.14 2.23
N PHE A 383 -1.75 5.70 1.69
CA PHE A 383 -1.89 4.35 1.19
C PHE A 383 -0.90 4.14 0.04
N ASN A 384 -0.16 3.05 0.04
CA ASN A 384 0.68 2.63 -1.09
C ASN A 384 -0.15 2.06 -2.22
#